data_50bedbabd1121920377e9bfa0bc5ef99
#
_entry.id   50bedbabd1121920377e9bfa0bc5ef99
#
_cell.length_a   1.000
_cell.length_b   1.000
_cell.length_c   1.000
_cell.angle_alpha   90.00
_cell.angle_beta   90.00
_cell.angle_gamma   90.00
#
_symmetry.space_group_name_H-M   'P 1'
#
loop_
_entity.id
_entity.type
_entity.pdbx_description
1 polymer ?
#
loop_
_entity_poly.entity_id
_entity_poly.type
_entity_poly.pdbx_seq_one_letter_code
_entity_poly.pdbx_strand_id
1 'polypeptide(L)'
;MDVNYLKMLSDDGKIIGSVRGRVEYGSLYIGRLMVLPEFQKNGYGRILLREIQSMLPHSRAWLDTCGDVPETVSFYEREGFRTFESKRFENGVSWIFMEKK
;
A
#
# COMPACT_ATOMS: atom_id res chain seq x y z
N MET A 1 -20.37 -2.25 -0.77
CA MET A 1 -18.96 -2.68 -0.75
C MET A 1 -18.20 -1.96 0.36
N ASP A 2 -17.58 -2.71 1.22
CA ASP A 2 -16.97 -2.16 2.40
C ASP A 2 -15.53 -1.77 2.16
N VAL A 3 -15.18 -0.55 2.58
CA VAL A 3 -13.81 -0.08 2.58
C VAL A 3 -13.33 -0.04 4.02
N ASN A 4 -12.21 -0.68 4.28
CA ASN A 4 -11.66 -0.78 5.61
C ASN A 4 -10.44 0.14 5.73
N TYR A 5 -10.34 0.82 6.86
CA TYR A 5 -9.23 1.72 7.15
C TYR A 5 -8.51 1.25 8.39
N LEU A 6 -7.18 1.30 8.33
CA LEU A 6 -6.35 1.15 9.52
C LEU A 6 -5.66 2.46 9.77
N LYS A 7 -5.62 2.87 11.02
CA LYS A 7 -4.90 4.06 11.44
C LYS A 7 -3.88 3.68 12.50
N MET A 8 -2.71 4.26 12.41
CA MET A 8 -1.69 4.09 13.42
C MET A 8 -1.61 5.37 14.23
N LEU A 9 -1.69 5.25 15.55
CA LEU A 9 -1.71 6.39 16.45
C LEU A 9 -0.44 6.45 17.27
N SER A 10 0.03 7.67 17.54
CA SER A 10 1.09 7.89 18.51
C SER A 10 0.53 7.80 19.92
N ASP A 11 1.40 7.80 20.93
CA ASP A 11 0.99 7.68 22.33
C ASP A 11 0.05 8.80 22.76
N ASP A 12 0.14 9.97 22.12
CA ASP A 12 -0.72 11.11 22.45
C ASP A 12 -1.98 11.17 21.58
N GLY A 13 -2.26 10.11 20.79
CA GLY A 13 -3.49 10.00 20.01
C GLY A 13 -3.43 10.63 18.63
N LYS A 14 -2.26 11.10 18.20
CA LYS A 14 -2.10 11.70 16.86
C LYS A 14 -2.03 10.59 15.78
N ILE A 15 -2.75 10.78 14.67
CA ILE A 15 -2.68 9.83 13.55
C ILE A 15 -1.34 10.02 12.84
N ILE A 16 -0.51 8.98 12.83
CA ILE A 16 0.82 9.03 12.22
C ILE A 16 0.95 8.19 10.96
N GLY A 17 -0.03 7.36 10.68
CA GLY A 17 -0.06 6.57 9.47
C GLY A 17 -1.43 5.98 9.22
N SER A 18 -1.67 5.54 7.99
CA SER A 18 -2.94 4.93 7.62
C SER A 18 -2.79 4.08 6.36
N VAL A 19 -3.76 3.19 6.16
CA VAL A 19 -3.86 2.38 4.94
C VAL A 19 -5.33 2.02 4.75
N ARG A 20 -5.71 1.82 3.49
CA ARG A 20 -7.07 1.47 3.11
C ARG A 20 -7.07 0.14 2.37
N GLY A 21 -8.09 -0.70 2.63
CA GLY A 21 -8.24 -1.98 1.95
C GLY A 21 -9.69 -2.23 1.55
N ARG A 22 -9.88 -2.83 0.38
CA ARG A 22 -11.18 -3.19 -0.14
C ARG A 22 -11.07 -4.53 -0.86
N VAL A 23 -11.92 -5.49 -0.47
CA VAL A 23 -11.95 -6.81 -1.12
C VAL A 23 -13.09 -6.84 -2.11
N GLU A 24 -12.78 -7.26 -3.33
CA GLU A 24 -13.75 -7.40 -4.41
C GLU A 24 -13.39 -8.62 -5.22
N TYR A 25 -14.30 -9.58 -5.31
CA TYR A 25 -14.08 -10.83 -6.06
C TYR A 25 -12.80 -11.55 -5.64
N GLY A 26 -12.52 -11.58 -4.33
CA GLY A 26 -11.35 -12.28 -3.80
C GLY A 26 -10.05 -11.52 -3.91
N SER A 27 -10.04 -10.34 -4.52
CA SER A 27 -8.85 -9.49 -4.63
C SER A 27 -8.92 -8.33 -3.65
N LEU A 28 -7.87 -8.18 -2.86
CA LEU A 28 -7.73 -7.06 -1.94
C LEU A 28 -7.01 -5.92 -2.64
N TYR A 29 -7.70 -4.80 -2.82
CA TYR A 29 -7.06 -3.58 -3.28
C TYR A 29 -6.56 -2.79 -2.07
N ILE A 30 -5.28 -2.46 -2.07
CA ILE A 30 -4.63 -1.70 -1.01
C ILE A 30 -4.35 -0.29 -1.52
N GLY A 31 -4.86 0.71 -0.81
CA GLY A 31 -4.69 2.08 -1.24
C GLY A 31 -4.32 3.01 -0.09
N ARG A 32 -3.78 4.15 -0.47
CA ARG A 32 -3.48 5.25 0.44
C ARG A 32 -2.64 4.85 1.65
N LEU A 33 -1.64 3.99 1.42
CA LEU A 33 -0.66 3.70 2.46
C LEU A 33 0.20 4.94 2.65
N MET A 34 0.17 5.49 3.87
CA MET A 34 0.95 6.68 4.16
C MET A 34 1.41 6.68 5.60
N VAL A 35 2.59 7.26 5.82
CA VAL A 35 3.16 7.50 7.15
C VAL A 35 3.72 8.90 7.13
N LEU A 36 3.45 9.67 8.17
CA LEU A 36 3.95 11.04 8.26
C LEU A 36 5.47 11.06 8.16
N PRO A 37 6.04 12.07 7.47
CA PRO A 37 7.49 12.11 7.25
C PRO A 37 8.35 11.93 8.48
N GLU A 38 7.97 12.54 9.60
CA GLU A 38 8.74 12.43 10.84
C GLU A 38 8.69 11.05 11.48
N PHE A 39 7.80 10.18 11.02
CA PHE A 39 7.66 8.80 11.53
C PHE A 39 8.09 7.75 10.52
N GLN A 40 8.57 8.15 9.35
CA GLN A 40 9.04 7.22 8.34
C GLN A 40 10.35 6.57 8.76
N LYS A 41 10.70 5.45 8.08
CA LYS A 41 11.92 4.67 8.33
C LYS A 41 11.94 3.97 9.69
N ASN A 42 10.76 3.78 10.29
CA ASN A 42 10.60 3.03 11.54
C ASN A 42 9.87 1.70 11.32
N GLY A 43 9.60 1.32 10.07
CA GLY A 43 8.89 0.09 9.76
C GLY A 43 7.37 0.20 9.89
N TYR A 44 6.84 1.38 10.09
CA TYR A 44 5.38 1.55 10.28
C TYR A 44 4.59 1.27 9.00
N GLY A 45 5.11 1.66 7.84
CA GLY A 45 4.47 1.35 6.56
C GLY A 45 4.34 -0.15 6.36
N ARG A 46 5.39 -0.90 6.70
CA ARG A 46 5.37 -2.35 6.60
C ARG A 46 4.35 -2.97 7.54
N ILE A 47 4.26 -2.46 8.76
CA ILE A 47 3.27 -2.94 9.75
C ILE A 47 1.85 -2.72 9.21
N LEU A 48 1.56 -1.51 8.72
CA LEU A 48 0.25 -1.21 8.15
C LEU A 48 -0.07 -2.09 6.95
N LEU A 49 0.88 -2.27 6.05
CA LEU A 49 0.69 -3.08 4.86
C LEU A 49 0.41 -4.54 5.21
N ARG A 50 1.13 -5.08 6.17
CA ARG A 50 0.93 -6.47 6.61
C ARG A 50 -0.38 -6.63 7.37
N GLU A 51 -0.73 -5.67 8.19
CA GLU A 51 -1.94 -5.73 9.00
C GLU A 51 -3.20 -5.70 8.14
N ILE A 52 -3.26 -4.84 7.12
CA ILE A 52 -4.44 -4.78 6.27
C ILE A 52 -4.62 -6.08 5.51
N GLN A 53 -3.53 -6.74 5.13
CA GLN A 53 -3.60 -8.04 4.47
C GLN A 53 -4.07 -9.15 5.40
N SER A 54 -3.69 -9.10 6.67
CA SER A 54 -4.09 -10.15 7.62
C SER A 54 -5.53 -10.00 8.08
N MET A 55 -6.07 -8.78 8.05
CA MET A 55 -7.45 -8.52 8.48
C MET A 55 -8.51 -8.98 7.48
N LEU A 56 -8.19 -8.94 6.20
CA LEU A 56 -9.19 -9.09 5.15
C LEU A 56 -8.88 -10.34 4.31
N PRO A 57 -9.72 -11.39 4.41
CA PRO A 57 -9.51 -12.61 3.62
C PRO A 57 -9.50 -12.31 2.13
N HIS A 58 -8.51 -12.81 1.42
CA HIS A 58 -8.35 -12.60 -0.02
C HIS A 58 -7.43 -13.66 -0.58
N SER A 59 -7.49 -13.84 -1.91
CA SER A 59 -6.57 -14.75 -2.62
C SER A 59 -5.47 -14.01 -3.35
N ARG A 60 -5.66 -12.71 -3.54
CA ARG A 60 -4.71 -11.86 -4.28
C ARG A 60 -4.78 -10.45 -3.69
N ALA A 61 -3.63 -9.83 -3.49
CA ALA A 61 -3.56 -8.43 -3.10
C ALA A 61 -2.95 -7.64 -4.25
N TRP A 62 -3.42 -6.41 -4.49
CA TRP A 62 -2.87 -5.56 -5.53
C TRP A 62 -2.94 -4.10 -5.13
N LEU A 63 -2.07 -3.32 -5.75
CA LEU A 63 -1.99 -1.89 -5.49
C LEU A 63 -1.45 -1.18 -6.73
N ASP A 64 -1.54 0.12 -6.74
CA ASP A 64 -0.97 0.95 -7.79
C ASP A 64 -0.16 2.07 -7.15
N THR A 65 0.90 2.47 -7.82
CA THR A 65 1.79 3.50 -7.30
C THR A 65 2.60 4.12 -8.42
N CYS A 66 3.25 5.25 -8.13
CA CYS A 66 4.11 5.92 -9.09
C CYS A 66 5.38 5.10 -9.29
N GLY A 67 5.69 4.77 -10.56
CA GLY A 67 6.87 4.00 -10.90
C GLY A 67 8.16 4.81 -10.91
N ASP A 68 8.05 6.14 -10.75
CA ASP A 68 9.22 7.02 -10.81
C ASP A 68 9.88 7.23 -9.45
N VAL A 69 9.41 6.53 -8.41
CA VAL A 69 9.97 6.60 -7.06
C VAL A 69 10.55 5.23 -6.70
N PRO A 70 11.84 5.00 -6.98
CA PRO A 70 12.45 3.67 -6.78
C PRO A 70 12.34 3.12 -5.36
N GLU A 71 12.41 3.97 -4.35
CA GLU A 71 12.32 3.53 -2.95
C GLU A 71 10.96 2.91 -2.65
N THR A 72 9.89 3.49 -3.20
CA THR A 72 8.54 2.97 -3.01
C THR A 72 8.37 1.63 -3.71
N VAL A 73 8.85 1.53 -4.96
CA VAL A 73 8.77 0.28 -5.72
C VAL A 73 9.55 -0.82 -5.00
N SER A 74 10.76 -0.52 -4.55
CA SER A 74 11.60 -1.48 -3.82
C SER A 74 10.93 -1.92 -2.52
N PHE A 75 10.26 -0.99 -1.82
CA PHE A 75 9.54 -1.32 -0.60
C PHE A 75 8.48 -2.40 -0.87
N TYR A 76 7.66 -2.20 -1.90
CA TYR A 76 6.63 -3.18 -2.21
C TYR A 76 7.21 -4.50 -2.72
N GLU A 77 8.31 -4.44 -3.48
CA GLU A 77 8.97 -5.66 -3.95
C GLU A 77 9.49 -6.50 -2.78
N ARG A 78 10.06 -5.84 -1.77
CA ARG A 78 10.53 -6.55 -0.57
C ARG A 78 9.38 -7.17 0.22
N GLU A 79 8.17 -6.65 0.06
CA GLU A 79 6.99 -7.19 0.71
C GLU A 79 6.28 -8.25 -0.13
N GLY A 80 6.88 -8.65 -1.23
CA GLY A 80 6.39 -9.76 -2.04
C GLY A 80 5.53 -9.36 -3.23
N PHE A 81 5.37 -8.07 -3.47
CA PHE A 81 4.61 -7.57 -4.61
C PHE A 81 5.51 -7.50 -5.85
N ARG A 82 4.91 -7.66 -7.02
CA ARG A 82 5.63 -7.46 -8.26
C ARG A 82 4.72 -6.80 -9.30
N THR A 83 5.35 -6.02 -10.16
CA THR A 83 4.66 -5.26 -11.20
C THR A 83 4.06 -6.21 -12.23
N PHE A 84 2.77 -6.03 -12.54
CA PHE A 84 2.12 -6.79 -13.58
C PHE A 84 1.62 -5.90 -14.74
N GLU A 85 1.60 -4.58 -14.54
CA GLU A 85 1.19 -3.66 -15.59
C GLU A 85 1.81 -2.30 -15.32
N SER A 86 2.07 -1.53 -16.37
CA SER A 86 2.58 -0.16 -16.23
C SER A 86 1.94 0.72 -17.31
N LYS A 87 1.80 2.00 -16.99
CA LYS A 87 1.28 3.01 -17.90
C LYS A 87 2.16 4.25 -17.82
N ARG A 88 2.38 4.87 -18.96
CA ARG A 88 3.10 6.15 -19.02
C ARG A 88 2.14 7.21 -19.53
N PHE A 89 2.00 8.28 -18.77
CA PHE A 89 1.13 9.37 -19.13
C PHE A 89 1.87 10.40 -19.98
N GLU A 90 1.13 11.27 -20.66
CA GLU A 90 1.70 12.28 -21.57
C GLU A 90 2.69 13.20 -20.85
N ASN A 91 2.46 13.48 -19.58
CA ASN A 91 3.36 14.34 -18.81
C ASN A 91 4.65 13.62 -18.37
N GLY A 92 4.86 12.38 -18.82
CA GLY A 92 6.07 11.63 -18.50
C GLY A 92 6.00 10.83 -17.22
N VAL A 93 4.90 10.93 -16.46
CA VAL A 93 4.74 10.17 -15.22
C VAL A 93 4.49 8.71 -15.54
N SER A 94 5.21 7.82 -14.87
CA SER A 94 5.04 6.38 -14.98
C SER A 94 4.19 5.88 -13.81
N TRP A 95 3.18 5.05 -14.11
CA TRP A 95 2.30 4.48 -13.09
C TRP A 95 2.36 2.97 -13.20
N ILE A 96 2.54 2.28 -12.09
CA ILE A 96 2.65 0.83 -12.09
C ILE A 96 1.59 0.19 -11.22
N PHE A 97 1.23 -1.03 -11.59
CA PHE A 97 0.28 -1.87 -10.86
C PHE A 97 1.04 -3.10 -10.38
N MET A 98 0.95 -3.38 -9.08
CA MET A 98 1.69 -4.47 -8.47
C MET A 98 0.74 -5.44 -7.79
N GLU A 99 1.11 -6.72 -7.75
CA GLU A 99 0.27 -7.75 -7.12
C GLU A 99 1.11 -8.74 -6.33
N LYS A 100 0.43 -9.41 -5.42
CA LYS A 100 0.97 -10.49 -4.62
C LYS A 100 -0.11 -11.56 -4.51
N LYS A 101 0.22 -12.77 -4.91
CA LYS A 101 -0.70 -13.90 -4.85
C LYS A 101 -0.39 -14.84 -3.71
#